data_adb8b783b6fa0c4f8745035fffb47e16
#
_entry.id   adb8b783b6fa0c4f8745035fffb47e16
#
_cell.length_a   1.000
_cell.length_b   1.000
_cell.length_c   1.000
_cell.angle_alpha   90.00
_cell.angle_beta   90.00
_cell.angle_gamma   90.00
#
_symmetry.space_group_name_H-M   'P 1'
#
loop_
_entity.id
_entity.type
_entity.pdbx_description
1 polymer ?
#
loop_
_entity_poly.entity_id
_entity_poly.type
_entity_poly.pdbx_seq_one_letter_code
_entity_poly.pdbx_strand_id
1 'polypeptide(L)'
;MVINTTKTLLLAILVMLKLVLMKAKLSTKEIKEVAEKLNQLDPGFLPIDIFWAIARLVTTPTANFTGFRRHNNKLQVLLVRRDKDDKYWPNAWHVPGSVMMSTDKEHGFDSTYSRVISSEMEDKFTILSGPMYVYFNFWDTPRGRELTFENIIHIEPKDDNYPGEFFDVDNLPEDTIELQKQSTRKLASHINDNFLI
;
A
#
# COMPACT_ATOMS: atom_id res chain seq x y z
N MET A 1 -50.49 25.91 6.97
CA MET A 1 -49.51 26.26 5.91
C MET A 1 -48.54 25.09 5.77
N VAL A 2 -48.83 24.17 4.85
CA VAL A 2 -48.00 22.99 4.66
C VAL A 2 -46.82 23.40 3.75
N ILE A 3 -45.66 23.55 4.35
CA ILE A 3 -44.42 23.83 3.61
C ILE A 3 -44.15 22.56 2.78
N ASN A 4 -44.07 22.77 1.47
CA ASN A 4 -43.93 21.68 0.49
C ASN A 4 -42.50 21.08 0.60
N THR A 5 -42.32 20.20 1.58
CA THR A 5 -41.06 19.53 1.95
C THR A 5 -40.37 18.86 0.75
N THR A 6 -41.19 18.38 -0.22
CA THR A 6 -40.68 17.73 -1.44
C THR A 6 -39.93 18.70 -2.37
N LYS A 7 -40.44 19.94 -2.52
CA LYS A 7 -39.75 20.98 -3.31
C LYS A 7 -38.45 21.43 -2.68
N THR A 8 -38.43 21.57 -1.36
CA THR A 8 -37.22 21.96 -0.62
C THR A 8 -36.13 20.88 -0.69
N LEU A 9 -36.53 19.60 -0.58
CA LEU A 9 -35.60 18.47 -0.72
C LEU A 9 -35.03 18.36 -2.14
N LEU A 10 -35.89 18.53 -3.17
CA LEU A 10 -35.46 18.53 -4.57
C LEU A 10 -34.48 19.66 -4.88
N LEU A 11 -34.71 20.84 -4.31
CA LEU A 11 -33.81 21.99 -4.47
C LEU A 11 -32.48 21.78 -3.77
N ALA A 12 -32.48 21.17 -2.58
CA ALA A 12 -31.26 20.82 -1.85
C ALA A 12 -30.43 19.76 -2.60
N ILE A 13 -31.07 18.74 -3.16
CA ILE A 13 -30.41 17.72 -4.00
C ILE A 13 -29.83 18.34 -5.28
N LEU A 14 -30.56 19.25 -5.94
CA LEU A 14 -30.09 19.95 -7.13
C LEU A 14 -28.90 20.89 -6.82
N VAL A 15 -28.91 21.54 -5.65
CA VAL A 15 -27.80 22.38 -5.20
C VAL A 15 -26.58 21.53 -4.83
N MET A 16 -26.76 20.38 -4.15
CA MET A 16 -25.67 19.45 -3.87
C MET A 16 -25.09 18.84 -5.16
N LEU A 17 -25.94 18.43 -6.10
CA LEU A 17 -25.50 17.95 -7.44
C LEU A 17 -24.75 19.04 -8.21
N LYS A 18 -25.21 20.30 -8.18
CA LYS A 18 -24.47 21.43 -8.76
C LYS A 18 -23.14 21.68 -8.08
N LEU A 19 -23.07 21.61 -6.74
CA LEU A 19 -21.83 21.76 -5.97
C LEU A 19 -20.82 20.62 -6.25
N VAL A 20 -21.31 19.40 -6.43
CA VAL A 20 -20.47 18.24 -6.85
C VAL A 20 -19.99 18.42 -8.29
N LEU A 21 -20.86 18.86 -9.20
CA LEU A 21 -20.51 19.13 -10.60
C LEU A 21 -19.62 20.36 -10.77
N MET A 22 -19.74 21.39 -9.90
CA MET A 22 -18.85 22.57 -9.91
C MET A 22 -17.42 22.25 -9.44
N LYS A 23 -17.18 21.13 -8.73
CA LYS A 23 -15.82 20.66 -8.40
C LYS A 23 -15.16 19.88 -9.54
N ALA A 24 -15.91 19.34 -10.45
CA ALA A 24 -15.37 18.68 -11.65
C ALA A 24 -15.14 19.73 -12.75
N LYS A 25 -13.89 19.95 -13.11
CA LYS A 25 -13.51 20.81 -14.26
C LYS A 25 -13.88 20.19 -15.62
N LEU A 26 -14.61 19.07 -15.62
CA LEU A 26 -14.99 18.30 -16.80
C LEU A 26 -16.49 18.45 -17.09
N SER A 27 -16.83 18.56 -18.36
CA SER A 27 -18.21 18.49 -18.84
C SER A 27 -18.77 17.06 -18.71
N THR A 28 -20.09 16.91 -18.73
CA THR A 28 -20.74 15.59 -18.71
C THR A 28 -20.28 14.67 -19.86
N LYS A 29 -19.96 15.25 -21.02
CA LYS A 29 -19.44 14.50 -22.17
C LYS A 29 -18.04 13.95 -21.86
N GLU A 30 -17.14 14.80 -21.39
CA GLU A 30 -15.77 14.39 -21.01
C GLU A 30 -15.76 13.34 -19.90
N ILE A 31 -16.66 13.44 -18.91
CA ILE A 31 -16.81 12.43 -17.86
C ILE A 31 -17.19 11.06 -18.46
N LYS A 32 -18.13 11.02 -19.42
CA LYS A 32 -18.51 9.78 -20.11
C LYS A 32 -17.34 9.19 -20.91
N GLU A 33 -16.64 10.03 -21.66
CA GLU A 33 -15.47 9.60 -22.45
C GLU A 33 -14.36 9.03 -21.57
N VAL A 34 -14.09 9.64 -20.41
CA VAL A 34 -13.12 9.12 -19.42
C VAL A 34 -13.59 7.77 -18.87
N ALA A 35 -14.87 7.65 -18.48
CA ALA A 35 -15.41 6.40 -17.96
C ALA A 35 -15.34 5.26 -19.02
N GLU A 36 -15.69 5.56 -20.29
CA GLU A 36 -15.60 4.59 -21.38
C GLU A 36 -14.16 4.11 -21.62
N LYS A 37 -13.17 5.01 -21.53
CA LYS A 37 -11.75 4.65 -21.66
C LYS A 37 -11.26 3.81 -20.48
N LEU A 38 -11.64 4.16 -19.26
CA LEU A 38 -11.27 3.39 -18.07
C LEU A 38 -11.87 1.97 -18.11
N ASN A 39 -13.09 1.82 -18.64
CA ASN A 39 -13.74 0.51 -18.78
C ASN A 39 -13.08 -0.40 -19.83
N GLN A 40 -12.18 0.12 -20.66
CA GLN A 40 -11.40 -0.66 -21.63
C GLN A 40 -10.09 -1.20 -21.05
N LEU A 41 -9.71 -0.78 -19.82
CA LEU A 41 -8.51 -1.27 -19.16
C LEU A 41 -8.78 -2.64 -18.56
N ASP A 42 -7.81 -3.54 -18.71
CA ASP A 42 -7.83 -4.83 -18.02
C ASP A 42 -7.64 -4.63 -16.51
N PRO A 43 -8.36 -5.40 -15.66
CA PRO A 43 -8.13 -5.40 -14.23
C PRO A 43 -6.71 -5.86 -13.89
N GLY A 44 -6.12 -5.29 -12.85
CA GLY A 44 -4.78 -5.65 -12.37
C GLY A 44 -3.84 -4.45 -12.41
N PHE A 45 -2.67 -4.61 -13.03
CA PHE A 45 -1.69 -3.53 -13.15
C PHE A 45 -2.15 -2.46 -14.12
N LEU A 46 -2.46 -1.28 -13.59
CA LEU A 46 -2.81 -0.12 -14.40
C LEU A 46 -1.53 0.56 -14.93
N PRO A 47 -1.60 1.19 -16.12
CA PRO A 47 -0.57 2.12 -16.54
C PRO A 47 -0.30 3.16 -15.45
N ILE A 48 0.98 3.47 -15.20
CA ILE A 48 1.40 4.21 -14.00
C ILE A 48 0.73 5.57 -13.85
N ASP A 49 0.49 6.30 -14.93
CA ASP A 49 -0.18 7.59 -14.89
C ASP A 49 -1.67 7.47 -14.52
N ILE A 50 -2.32 6.40 -14.98
CA ILE A 50 -3.71 6.08 -14.60
C ILE A 50 -3.78 5.67 -13.13
N PHE A 51 -2.85 4.82 -12.68
CA PHE A 51 -2.75 4.45 -11.28
C PHE A 51 -2.64 5.67 -10.38
N TRP A 52 -1.72 6.59 -10.66
CA TRP A 52 -1.56 7.81 -9.84
C TRP A 52 -2.77 8.74 -9.90
N ALA A 53 -3.43 8.84 -11.05
CA ALA A 53 -4.65 9.63 -11.15
C ALA A 53 -5.77 9.08 -10.26
N ILE A 54 -5.93 7.76 -10.22
CA ILE A 54 -6.94 7.07 -9.40
C ILE A 54 -6.55 7.11 -7.91
N ALA A 55 -5.30 6.78 -7.56
CA ALA A 55 -4.81 6.76 -6.18
C ALA A 55 -5.01 8.10 -5.45
N ARG A 56 -4.91 9.20 -6.18
CA ARG A 56 -5.20 10.55 -5.68
C ARG A 56 -6.68 10.79 -5.33
N LEU A 57 -7.58 10.03 -5.94
CA LEU A 57 -9.04 10.23 -5.83
C LEU A 57 -9.70 9.27 -4.84
N VAL A 58 -9.07 8.15 -4.54
CA VAL A 58 -9.60 7.10 -3.66
C VAL A 58 -8.58 6.72 -2.60
N THR A 59 -9.04 6.04 -1.55
CA THR A 59 -8.10 5.40 -0.61
C THR A 59 -7.62 4.09 -1.24
N THR A 60 -6.30 3.99 -1.45
CA THR A 60 -5.69 2.81 -2.07
C THR A 60 -5.35 1.76 -1.01
N PRO A 61 -5.90 0.54 -1.08
CA PRO A 61 -5.50 -0.54 -0.18
C PRO A 61 -4.12 -1.07 -0.54
N THR A 62 -3.24 -1.18 0.47
CA THR A 62 -1.89 -1.71 0.35
C THR A 62 -1.62 -2.75 1.43
N ALA A 63 -0.69 -3.67 1.21
CA ALA A 63 -0.21 -4.60 2.22
C ALA A 63 1.32 -4.58 2.24
N ASN A 64 1.89 -4.35 3.41
CA ASN A 64 3.30 -4.49 3.70
C ASN A 64 3.55 -5.86 4.35
N PHE A 65 4.66 -6.49 3.99
CA PHE A 65 5.13 -7.76 4.56
C PHE A 65 6.54 -7.56 5.09
N THR A 66 6.60 -7.04 6.32
CA THR A 66 7.86 -6.66 6.96
C THR A 66 8.59 -7.92 7.42
N GLY A 67 9.72 -8.20 6.76
CA GLY A 67 10.56 -9.36 7.04
C GLY A 67 11.51 -9.09 8.20
N PHE A 68 11.38 -9.87 9.28
CA PHE A 68 12.28 -9.81 10.42
C PHE A 68 13.11 -11.07 10.58
N ARG A 69 14.29 -10.92 11.19
CA ARG A 69 15.11 -12.02 11.70
C ARG A 69 15.81 -11.63 13.00
N ARG A 70 16.34 -12.62 13.73
CA ARG A 70 17.32 -12.37 14.80
C ARG A 70 18.72 -12.75 14.30
N HIS A 71 19.65 -11.83 14.40
CA HIS A 71 21.03 -12.07 14.05
C HIS A 71 21.95 -11.40 15.10
N ASN A 72 22.89 -12.16 15.68
CA ASN A 72 23.78 -11.67 16.73
C ASN A 72 23.04 -10.98 17.90
N ASN A 73 21.96 -11.59 18.39
CA ASN A 73 21.07 -11.08 19.44
C ASN A 73 20.37 -9.74 19.12
N LYS A 74 20.39 -9.30 17.88
CA LYS A 74 19.67 -8.11 17.43
C LYS A 74 18.49 -8.48 16.55
N LEU A 75 17.41 -7.71 16.69
CA LEU A 75 16.29 -7.78 15.79
C LEU A 75 16.60 -6.97 14.53
N GLN A 76 16.58 -7.63 13.39
CA GLN A 76 16.84 -7.01 12.09
C GLN A 76 15.60 -7.07 11.19
N VAL A 77 15.47 -6.07 10.34
CA VAL A 77 14.42 -5.96 9.32
C VAL A 77 15.03 -5.92 7.93
N LEU A 78 14.42 -6.65 7.00
CA LEU A 78 14.74 -6.54 5.58
C LEU A 78 14.15 -5.24 5.02
N LEU A 79 15.00 -4.42 4.40
CA LEU A 79 14.60 -3.29 3.57
C LEU A 79 15.11 -3.52 2.15
N VAL A 80 14.32 -3.12 1.17
CA VAL A 80 14.69 -3.14 -0.26
C VAL A 80 14.77 -1.71 -0.80
N ARG A 81 15.54 -1.51 -1.86
CA ARG A 81 15.67 -0.21 -2.52
C ARG A 81 14.55 -0.01 -3.53
N ARG A 82 13.93 1.14 -3.47
CA ARG A 82 13.05 1.59 -4.55
C ARG A 82 13.86 1.95 -5.78
N ASP A 83 13.20 1.84 -6.94
CA ASP A 83 13.81 2.25 -8.19
C ASP A 83 14.30 3.70 -8.11
N LYS A 84 15.44 3.97 -8.76
CA LYS A 84 16.01 5.33 -8.88
C LYS A 84 15.07 6.30 -9.60
N ASP A 85 14.20 5.77 -10.45
CA ASP A 85 13.22 6.53 -11.23
C ASP A 85 11.83 6.59 -10.55
N ASP A 86 11.70 6.09 -9.29
CA ASP A 86 10.46 6.25 -8.53
C ASP A 86 10.16 7.73 -8.33
N LYS A 87 8.94 8.13 -8.71
CA LYS A 87 8.52 9.54 -8.74
C LYS A 87 8.54 10.21 -7.36
N TYR A 88 8.30 9.47 -6.31
CA TYR A 88 8.05 10.02 -4.98
C TYR A 88 9.16 9.70 -3.99
N TRP A 89 9.79 8.54 -4.13
CA TRP A 89 10.81 8.05 -3.21
C TRP A 89 11.98 7.39 -3.96
N PRO A 90 12.63 8.11 -4.89
CA PRO A 90 13.74 7.54 -5.65
C PRO A 90 14.86 7.05 -4.73
N ASN A 91 15.31 5.83 -4.93
CA ASN A 91 16.36 5.16 -4.15
C ASN A 91 16.11 5.05 -2.63
N ALA A 92 14.93 5.37 -2.12
CA ALA A 92 14.65 5.23 -0.70
C ALA A 92 14.59 3.75 -0.28
N TRP A 93 14.97 3.48 0.96
CA TRP A 93 14.72 2.18 1.59
C TRP A 93 13.26 2.04 1.98
N HIS A 94 12.70 0.86 1.75
CA HIS A 94 11.34 0.54 2.13
C HIS A 94 11.17 -0.94 2.51
N VAL A 95 10.10 -1.26 3.22
CA VAL A 95 9.72 -2.65 3.46
C VAL A 95 9.03 -3.23 2.21
N PRO A 96 9.20 -4.52 1.90
CA PRO A 96 8.46 -5.17 0.82
C PRO A 96 6.94 -5.02 1.00
N GLY A 97 6.26 -4.60 -0.05
CA GLY A 97 4.81 -4.38 -0.01
C GLY A 97 4.23 -3.99 -1.36
N SER A 98 2.94 -4.18 -1.53
CA SER A 98 2.26 -3.90 -2.80
C SER A 98 0.84 -3.36 -2.58
N VAL A 99 0.32 -2.73 -3.61
CA VAL A 99 -1.11 -2.42 -3.74
C VAL A 99 -1.89 -3.72 -3.86
N MET A 100 -3.00 -3.84 -3.16
CA MET A 100 -3.95 -4.92 -3.35
C MET A 100 -4.72 -4.68 -4.65
N MET A 101 -4.78 -5.67 -5.52
CA MET A 101 -5.38 -5.54 -6.83
C MET A 101 -6.76 -6.17 -6.88
N SER A 102 -7.62 -5.67 -7.78
CA SER A 102 -8.93 -6.28 -8.05
C SER A 102 -8.85 -7.70 -8.59
N THR A 103 -7.68 -8.10 -9.08
CA THR A 103 -7.39 -9.47 -9.56
C THR A 103 -6.84 -10.38 -8.48
N ASP A 104 -6.55 -9.87 -7.29
CA ASP A 104 -6.17 -10.68 -6.14
C ASP A 104 -7.36 -11.55 -5.75
N LYS A 105 -7.16 -12.87 -5.81
CA LYS A 105 -8.22 -13.85 -5.56
C LYS A 105 -8.47 -14.01 -4.07
N GLU A 106 -9.54 -14.76 -3.78
CA GLU A 106 -10.04 -15.06 -2.47
C GLU A 106 -8.95 -15.51 -1.47
N HIS A 107 -9.27 -15.45 -0.20
CA HIS A 107 -8.46 -15.82 0.97
C HIS A 107 -7.47 -14.74 1.46
N GLY A 108 -7.98 -13.51 1.58
CA GLY A 108 -7.27 -12.46 2.30
C GLY A 108 -6.08 -11.90 1.52
N PHE A 109 -4.89 -11.94 2.12
CA PHE A 109 -3.69 -11.33 1.55
C PHE A 109 -2.84 -12.28 0.70
N ASP A 110 -3.24 -13.54 0.51
CA ASP A 110 -2.41 -14.58 -0.09
C ASP A 110 -1.89 -14.24 -1.48
N SER A 111 -2.74 -13.69 -2.36
CA SER A 111 -2.32 -13.29 -3.70
C SER A 111 -1.35 -12.10 -3.68
N THR A 112 -1.63 -11.08 -2.85
CA THR A 112 -0.72 -9.94 -2.67
C THR A 112 0.59 -10.40 -2.04
N TYR A 113 0.54 -11.26 -1.02
CA TYR A 113 1.71 -11.84 -0.38
C TYR A 113 2.60 -12.60 -1.37
N SER A 114 2.02 -13.54 -2.13
CA SER A 114 2.76 -14.32 -3.14
C SER A 114 3.43 -13.43 -4.16
N ARG A 115 2.75 -12.37 -4.59
CA ARG A 115 3.28 -11.39 -5.54
C ARG A 115 4.46 -10.61 -4.96
N VAL A 116 4.40 -10.17 -3.70
CA VAL A 116 5.50 -9.48 -3.01
C VAL A 116 6.69 -10.40 -2.83
N ILE A 117 6.48 -11.65 -2.41
CA ILE A 117 7.57 -12.62 -2.24
C ILE A 117 8.31 -12.85 -3.57
N SER A 118 7.59 -13.00 -4.68
CA SER A 118 8.23 -13.26 -5.97
C SER A 118 8.82 -12.01 -6.62
N SER A 119 8.18 -10.86 -6.51
CA SER A 119 8.60 -9.65 -7.26
C SER A 119 9.59 -8.77 -6.49
N GLU A 120 9.42 -8.60 -5.17
CA GLU A 120 10.29 -7.73 -4.37
C GLU A 120 11.32 -8.49 -3.56
N MET A 121 11.04 -9.75 -3.23
CA MET A 121 11.95 -10.61 -2.48
C MET A 121 12.60 -11.68 -3.38
N GLU A 122 12.23 -11.77 -4.67
CA GLU A 122 12.80 -12.63 -5.70
C GLU A 122 12.89 -14.12 -5.30
N ASP A 123 11.96 -14.58 -4.44
CA ASP A 123 11.98 -15.92 -3.86
C ASP A 123 13.31 -16.31 -3.16
N LYS A 124 14.10 -15.30 -2.74
CA LYS A 124 15.44 -15.48 -2.16
C LYS A 124 15.45 -15.76 -0.65
N PHE A 125 14.28 -15.83 -0.05
CA PHE A 125 14.15 -16.05 1.39
C PHE A 125 13.42 -17.35 1.72
N THR A 126 13.84 -17.97 2.81
CA THR A 126 13.06 -19.03 3.48
C THR A 126 12.10 -18.34 4.45
N ILE A 127 10.81 -18.63 4.31
CA ILE A 127 9.79 -18.13 5.24
C ILE A 127 9.71 -19.13 6.39
N LEU A 128 10.08 -18.70 7.58
CA LEU A 128 10.08 -19.55 8.79
C LEU A 128 8.73 -19.46 9.51
N SER A 129 8.08 -18.29 9.52
CA SER A 129 6.73 -18.11 10.03
C SER A 129 6.04 -16.87 9.44
N GLY A 130 4.71 -16.81 9.51
CA GLY A 130 3.87 -15.74 8.98
C GLY A 130 3.32 -16.06 7.58
N PRO A 131 2.67 -15.09 6.87
CA PRO A 131 2.46 -13.72 7.35
C PRO A 131 1.49 -13.65 8.52
N MET A 132 1.81 -12.82 9.49
CA MET A 132 0.93 -12.50 10.61
C MET A 132 0.45 -11.06 10.46
N TYR A 133 -0.85 -10.87 10.25
CA TYR A 133 -1.46 -9.55 10.29
C TYR A 133 -1.41 -8.98 11.72
N VAL A 134 -1.02 -7.70 11.85
CA VAL A 134 -0.90 -7.04 13.15
C VAL A 134 -1.91 -5.91 13.28
N TYR A 135 -1.90 -4.95 12.35
CA TYR A 135 -2.81 -3.81 12.36
C TYR A 135 -2.90 -3.17 10.98
N PHE A 136 -3.78 -2.19 10.83
CA PHE A 136 -3.81 -1.32 9.66
C PHE A 136 -3.60 0.14 10.05
N ASN A 137 -3.14 0.94 9.09
CA ASN A 137 -3.02 2.38 9.19
C ASN A 137 -3.61 3.08 7.98
N PHE A 138 -4.02 4.33 8.19
CA PHE A 138 -4.24 5.27 7.10
C PHE A 138 -3.02 6.18 6.98
N TRP A 139 -2.42 6.21 5.81
CA TRP A 139 -1.29 7.06 5.50
C TRP A 139 -1.69 8.09 4.44
N ASP A 140 -1.38 9.38 4.71
CA ASP A 140 -1.42 10.41 3.69
C ASP A 140 -0.04 10.46 3.02
N THR A 141 0.04 9.98 1.79
CA THR A 141 1.28 9.87 1.02
C THR A 141 1.26 10.85 -0.17
N PRO A 142 2.41 11.13 -0.79
CA PRO A 142 2.44 11.93 -2.02
C PRO A 142 1.62 11.32 -3.17
N ARG A 143 1.37 10.01 -3.16
CA ARG A 143 0.52 9.31 -4.15
C ARG A 143 -0.97 9.51 -3.92
N GLY A 144 -1.36 9.78 -2.67
CA GLY A 144 -2.73 9.84 -2.19
C GLY A 144 -2.89 9.16 -0.83
N ARG A 145 -4.12 8.92 -0.43
CA ARG A 145 -4.41 8.25 0.84
C ARG A 145 -4.34 6.74 0.69
N GLU A 146 -3.62 6.08 1.58
CA GLU A 146 -3.45 4.63 1.59
C GLU A 146 -4.05 4.02 2.86
N LEU A 147 -4.71 2.87 2.72
CA LEU A 147 -5.08 1.97 3.82
C LEU A 147 -4.10 0.81 3.78
N THR A 148 -3.09 0.85 4.65
CA THR A 148 -2.01 -0.13 4.67
C THR A 148 -2.24 -1.18 5.74
N PHE A 149 -2.27 -2.44 5.33
CA PHE A 149 -2.28 -3.61 6.21
C PHE A 149 -0.85 -4.03 6.52
N GLU A 150 -0.50 -4.00 7.79
CA GLU A 150 0.85 -4.29 8.26
C GLU A 150 0.96 -5.74 8.73
N ASN A 151 1.85 -6.48 8.09
CA ASN A 151 2.08 -7.89 8.36
C ASN A 151 3.54 -8.13 8.74
N ILE A 152 3.77 -9.11 9.62
CA ILE A 152 5.09 -9.59 10.01
C ILE A 152 5.34 -10.94 9.34
N ILE A 153 6.54 -11.13 8.83
CA ILE A 153 7.06 -12.43 8.41
C ILE A 153 8.42 -12.67 9.06
N HIS A 154 8.69 -13.92 9.48
CA HIS A 154 10.01 -14.35 9.92
C HIS A 154 10.73 -14.98 8.73
N ILE A 155 11.88 -14.43 8.37
CA ILE A 155 12.61 -14.80 7.16
C ILE A 155 14.10 -14.98 7.42
N GLU A 156 14.72 -15.89 6.64
CA GLU A 156 16.16 -16.00 6.52
C GLU A 156 16.55 -16.04 5.06
N PRO A 157 17.65 -15.40 4.64
CA PRO A 157 18.12 -15.51 3.26
C PRO A 157 18.55 -16.95 2.95
N LYS A 158 18.27 -17.39 1.73
CA LYS A 158 18.68 -18.72 1.24
C LYS A 158 20.18 -18.79 0.91
N ASP A 159 20.73 -17.67 0.50
CA ASP A 159 22.15 -17.45 0.16
C ASP A 159 22.51 -15.96 0.33
N ASP A 160 23.75 -15.59 0.03
CA ASP A 160 24.21 -14.20 0.14
C ASP A 160 23.76 -13.30 -1.01
N ASN A 161 23.06 -13.83 -2.00
CA ASN A 161 22.55 -13.07 -3.17
C ASN A 161 21.05 -12.89 -3.07
N TYR A 162 20.63 -11.88 -2.31
CA TYR A 162 19.22 -11.52 -2.13
C TYR A 162 19.01 -10.00 -2.32
N PRO A 163 17.79 -9.58 -2.68
CA PRO A 163 17.48 -8.17 -2.81
C PRO A 163 17.43 -7.48 -1.44
N GLY A 164 17.94 -6.24 -1.40
CA GLY A 164 17.91 -5.43 -0.19
C GLY A 164 18.99 -5.76 0.83
N GLU A 165 18.79 -5.28 2.04
CA GLU A 165 19.72 -5.44 3.16
C GLU A 165 18.96 -5.60 4.48
N PHE A 166 19.58 -6.27 5.46
CA PHE A 166 19.07 -6.35 6.82
C PHE A 166 19.67 -5.24 7.70
N PHE A 167 18.81 -4.48 8.33
CA PHE A 167 19.20 -3.41 9.27
C PHE A 167 18.69 -3.69 10.68
N ASP A 168 19.47 -3.32 11.68
CA ASP A 168 19.01 -3.34 13.06
C ASP A 168 17.81 -2.39 13.20
N VAL A 169 16.72 -2.84 13.80
CA VAL A 169 15.50 -2.04 13.95
C VAL A 169 15.74 -0.72 14.67
N ASP A 170 16.71 -0.71 15.59
CA ASP A 170 17.10 0.50 16.35
C ASP A 170 17.95 1.48 15.52
N ASN A 171 18.51 1.02 14.38
CA ASN A 171 19.41 1.81 13.55
C ASN A 171 19.04 1.72 12.07
N LEU A 172 17.81 2.12 11.72
CA LEU A 172 17.35 2.15 10.33
C LEU A 172 18.05 3.27 9.55
N PRO A 173 18.35 3.07 8.25
CA PRO A 173 18.94 4.08 7.40
C PRO A 173 18.15 5.39 7.39
N GLU A 174 18.86 6.51 7.28
CA GLU A 174 18.23 7.84 7.28
C GLU A 174 17.28 8.02 6.10
N ASP A 175 17.63 7.50 4.93
CA ASP A 175 16.85 7.54 3.70
C ASP A 175 15.75 6.46 3.60
N THR A 176 15.40 5.81 4.70
CA THR A 176 14.19 4.96 4.77
C THR A 176 12.94 5.83 4.78
N ILE A 177 11.90 5.44 4.04
CA ILE A 177 10.60 6.14 4.02
C ILE A 177 10.09 6.29 5.46
N GLU A 178 9.85 7.53 5.90
CA GLU A 178 9.57 7.85 7.31
C GLU A 178 8.35 7.11 7.88
N LEU A 179 7.27 6.99 7.11
CA LEU A 179 6.08 6.24 7.52
C LEU A 179 6.41 4.76 7.79
N GLN A 180 7.32 4.19 7.01
CA GLN A 180 7.74 2.81 7.18
C GLN A 180 8.74 2.63 8.32
N LYS A 181 9.57 3.62 8.65
CA LYS A 181 10.36 3.60 9.90
C LYS A 181 9.45 3.49 11.12
N GLN A 182 8.39 4.30 11.16
CA GLN A 182 7.42 4.29 12.25
C GLN A 182 6.70 2.95 12.34
N SER A 183 6.23 2.44 11.21
CA SER A 183 5.57 1.14 11.11
C SER A 183 6.50 0.00 11.56
N THR A 184 7.73 -0.05 11.06
CA THR A 184 8.72 -1.07 11.42
C THR A 184 8.99 -1.11 12.92
N ARG A 185 9.22 0.05 13.56
CA ARG A 185 9.44 0.11 15.02
C ARG A 185 8.22 -0.35 15.80
N LYS A 186 7.03 0.02 15.35
CA LYS A 186 5.78 -0.43 15.97
C LYS A 186 5.57 -1.93 15.79
N LEU A 187 5.83 -2.49 14.61
CA LEU A 187 5.76 -3.94 14.37
C LEU A 187 6.76 -4.70 15.24
N ALA A 188 7.98 -4.20 15.36
CA ALA A 188 9.01 -4.80 16.21
C ALA A 188 8.57 -4.96 17.66
N SER A 189 7.77 -4.04 18.20
CA SER A 189 7.23 -4.14 19.56
C SER A 189 6.18 -5.25 19.73
N HIS A 190 5.64 -5.81 18.66
CA HIS A 190 4.73 -6.95 18.70
C HIS A 190 5.44 -8.30 18.53
N ILE A 191 6.75 -8.26 18.23
CA ILE A 191 7.56 -9.47 18.09
C ILE A 191 7.98 -9.94 19.48
N ASN A 192 7.44 -11.07 19.87
CA ASN A 192 7.91 -11.79 21.06
C ASN A 192 8.88 -12.89 20.64
N ASP A 193 9.55 -13.47 21.63
CA ASP A 193 10.55 -14.53 21.38
C ASP A 193 9.92 -15.78 20.72
N ASN A 194 8.61 -16.00 20.89
CA ASN A 194 7.90 -17.13 20.29
C ASN A 194 7.58 -16.96 18.79
N PHE A 195 7.62 -15.75 18.25
CA PHE A 195 7.41 -15.52 16.83
C PHE A 195 8.65 -15.79 15.99
N LEU A 196 9.84 -15.56 16.57
CA LEU A 196 11.15 -15.68 15.88
C LEU A 196 11.96 -16.90 16.36
N ILE A 197 11.31 -17.95 16.80
CA ILE A 197 11.96 -19.22 17.15
C ILE A 197 11.96 -20.16 15.95
#